data_ba3520d84ab85126138dd135a814f528
#
_entry.id   ba3520d84ab85126138dd135a814f528
#
_cell.length_a   1.000
_cell.length_b   1.000
_cell.length_c   1.000
_cell.angle_alpha   90.00
_cell.angle_beta   90.00
_cell.angle_gamma   90.00
#
_symmetry.space_group_name_H-M   'P 1'
#
loop_
_entity.id
_entity.type
_entity.pdbx_description
1 polymer ?
#
loop_
_entity_poly.entity_id
_entity_poly.type
_entity_poly.pdbx_seq_one_letter_code
_entity_poly.pdbx_strand_id
1 'polypeptide(L)'
;GSGGSVWISCRALAGTGGVVTARGGVAGTGGSPNGNGGGGRVAIDYDAETQRAVGRPDITFSTLPGMRATGRPADVGTLRFPDAQFLEGNVQPRLSGHLAIPGFDAWSLDHLTVSNVWLRLSNTGFSLTVSNALLIAGSEGRLDLGGDAFLYEPAETGGRGYSHINYS
;
A
#
# COMPACT_ATOMS: atom_id res chain seq x y z
N GLY A 1 -16.04 4.41 8.53
CA GLY A 1 -14.93 4.80 9.39
C GLY A 1 -13.59 4.40 8.77
N SER A 2 -12.51 5.05 9.18
CA SER A 2 -11.14 4.68 8.80
C SER A 2 -10.75 3.34 9.42
N GLY A 3 -9.73 2.70 8.84
CA GLY A 3 -9.11 1.50 9.40
C GLY A 3 -8.42 1.80 10.73
N GLY A 4 -8.27 0.77 11.54
CA GLY A 4 -7.59 0.86 12.83
C GLY A 4 -6.07 0.79 12.69
N SER A 5 -5.41 0.45 13.79
CA SER A 5 -3.97 0.23 13.83
C SER A 5 -3.64 -1.16 14.37
N VAL A 6 -2.70 -1.81 13.71
CA VAL A 6 -2.13 -3.09 14.11
C VAL A 6 -0.65 -2.89 14.29
N TRP A 7 -0.12 -3.28 15.43
CA TRP A 7 1.32 -3.33 15.68
C TRP A 7 1.70 -4.72 16.17
N ILE A 8 2.63 -5.35 15.46
CA ILE A 8 3.16 -6.67 15.78
C ILE A 8 4.67 -6.53 16.01
N SER A 9 5.14 -6.97 17.16
CA SER A 9 6.55 -7.07 17.46
C SER A 9 6.87 -8.52 17.80
N CYS A 10 7.82 -9.13 17.08
CA CYS A 10 8.19 -10.52 17.23
C CYS A 10 9.66 -10.73 16.82
N ARG A 11 10.21 -11.91 17.10
CA ARG A 11 11.56 -12.22 16.62
C ARG A 11 11.54 -12.57 15.14
N ALA A 12 10.51 -13.26 14.70
CA ALA A 12 10.25 -13.54 13.29
C ALA A 12 8.77 -13.77 13.07
N LEU A 13 8.30 -13.39 11.90
CA LEU A 13 6.93 -13.62 11.45
C LEU A 13 6.92 -14.77 10.45
N ALA A 14 6.11 -15.77 10.72
CA ALA A 14 5.94 -16.94 9.86
C ALA A 14 4.46 -17.21 9.66
N GLY A 15 4.12 -17.97 8.63
CA GLY A 15 2.75 -18.40 8.39
C GLY A 15 2.46 -18.62 6.93
N THR A 16 1.34 -19.28 6.68
CA THR A 16 0.85 -19.61 5.33
C THR A 16 -0.62 -19.24 5.24
N GLY A 17 -0.97 -18.44 4.23
CA GLY A 17 -2.34 -18.03 3.95
C GLY A 17 -2.94 -17.08 4.99
N GLY A 18 -2.11 -16.51 5.87
CA GLY A 18 -2.56 -15.56 6.90
C GLY A 18 -2.94 -14.19 6.32
N VAL A 19 -3.72 -13.44 7.08
CA VAL A 19 -4.13 -12.08 6.71
C VAL A 19 -3.97 -11.14 7.90
N VAL A 20 -3.27 -10.04 7.68
CA VAL A 20 -3.18 -8.90 8.61
C VAL A 20 -3.76 -7.68 7.93
N THR A 21 -4.85 -7.15 8.45
CA THR A 21 -5.57 -6.08 7.76
C THR A 21 -6.01 -4.95 8.69
N ALA A 22 -5.90 -3.72 8.18
CA ALA A 22 -6.44 -2.51 8.77
C ALA A 22 -7.19 -1.71 7.68
N ARG A 23 -8.16 -2.35 7.02
CA ARG A 23 -8.92 -1.74 5.93
C ARG A 23 -9.90 -0.68 6.42
N GLY A 24 -10.13 0.30 5.60
CA GLY A 24 -11.17 1.29 5.80
C GLY A 24 -12.57 0.72 5.55
N GLY A 25 -13.56 1.26 6.21
CA GLY A 25 -14.96 0.89 6.00
C GLY A 25 -15.52 1.48 4.71
N VAL A 26 -16.41 0.73 4.08
CA VAL A 26 -17.11 1.22 2.89
C VAL A 26 -18.19 2.24 3.26
N ALA A 27 -18.49 3.13 2.31
CA ALA A 27 -19.58 4.09 2.46
C ALA A 27 -20.94 3.39 2.61
N GLY A 28 -21.77 3.92 3.48
CA GLY A 28 -23.13 3.42 3.66
C GLY A 28 -24.01 3.67 2.43
N THR A 29 -25.18 3.02 2.43
CA THR A 29 -26.18 3.09 1.34
C THR A 29 -27.17 4.25 1.47
N GLY A 30 -27.03 5.08 2.50
CA GLY A 30 -27.93 6.21 2.73
C GLY A 30 -27.88 7.24 1.61
N GLY A 31 -28.95 8.03 1.49
CA GLY A 31 -29.14 8.98 0.40
C GLY A 31 -28.23 10.20 0.37
N SER A 32 -27.25 10.28 1.25
CA SER A 32 -26.24 11.35 1.27
C SER A 32 -24.91 10.82 0.72
N PRO A 33 -24.11 11.61 0.03
CA PRO A 33 -22.83 11.17 -0.49
C PRO A 33 -21.84 10.94 0.67
N ASN A 34 -21.90 9.74 1.22
CA ASN A 34 -21.00 9.34 2.27
C ASN A 34 -19.62 8.99 1.69
N GLY A 35 -18.57 9.34 2.41
CA GLY A 35 -17.20 8.97 2.04
C GLY A 35 -16.84 7.55 2.46
N ASN A 36 -16.00 6.91 1.67
CA ASN A 36 -15.30 5.71 2.11
C ASN A 36 -14.32 6.06 3.23
N GLY A 37 -14.05 5.12 4.10
CA GLY A 37 -13.04 5.29 5.13
C GLY A 37 -11.64 5.05 4.59
N GLY A 38 -10.69 5.84 4.99
CA GLY A 38 -9.27 5.62 4.67
C GLY A 38 -8.74 4.33 5.27
N GLY A 39 -7.71 3.78 4.67
CA GLY A 39 -6.95 2.67 5.23
C GLY A 39 -6.29 3.06 6.55
N GLY A 40 -6.07 2.08 7.41
CA GLY A 40 -5.44 2.26 8.71
C GLY A 40 -3.92 2.06 8.65
N ARG A 41 -3.38 1.48 9.70
CA ARG A 41 -1.93 1.28 9.81
C ARG A 41 -1.63 -0.14 10.25
N VAL A 42 -0.66 -0.75 9.57
CA VAL A 42 -0.04 -2.00 10.01
C VAL A 42 1.45 -1.75 10.14
N ALA A 43 1.99 -2.04 11.32
CA ALA A 43 3.41 -1.95 11.58
C ALA A 43 3.91 -3.30 12.10
N ILE A 44 4.95 -3.80 11.48
CA ILE A 44 5.59 -5.06 11.85
C ILE A 44 7.04 -4.76 12.21
N ASP A 45 7.44 -5.19 13.38
CA ASP A 45 8.83 -5.16 13.82
C ASP A 45 9.30 -6.59 14.07
N TYR A 46 10.44 -6.96 13.49
CA TYR A 46 11.07 -8.25 13.67
C TYR A 46 12.60 -8.11 13.68
N ASP A 47 13.26 -9.13 14.17
CA ASP A 47 14.71 -9.23 14.08
C ASP A 47 15.11 -9.65 12.66
N ALA A 48 15.82 -8.78 11.96
CA ALA A 48 16.12 -8.95 10.54
C ALA A 48 16.94 -10.23 10.25
N GLU A 49 17.81 -10.63 11.16
CA GLU A 49 18.64 -11.82 11.02
C GLU A 49 17.82 -13.09 11.20
N THR A 50 17.02 -13.11 12.24
CA THR A 50 16.11 -14.23 12.50
C THR A 50 15.07 -14.37 11.40
N GLN A 51 14.53 -13.26 10.91
CA GLN A 51 13.56 -13.29 9.81
C GLN A 51 14.18 -13.82 8.52
N ARG A 52 15.43 -13.47 8.23
CA ARG A 52 16.13 -13.98 7.05
C ARG A 52 16.32 -15.50 7.13
N ALA A 53 16.55 -16.03 8.31
CA ALA A 53 16.69 -17.48 8.51
C ALA A 53 15.36 -18.23 8.38
N VAL A 54 14.26 -17.60 8.76
CA VAL A 54 12.90 -18.16 8.65
C VAL A 54 12.36 -18.01 7.22
N GLY A 55 12.78 -16.96 6.54
CA GLY A 55 12.33 -16.61 5.21
C GLY A 55 11.03 -15.79 5.24
N ARG A 56 10.52 -15.52 4.06
CA ARG A 56 9.33 -14.71 3.86
C ARG A 56 8.06 -15.48 4.21
N PRO A 57 7.16 -14.91 5.03
CA PRO A 57 5.87 -15.55 5.30
C PRO A 57 4.92 -15.41 4.11
N ASP A 58 4.04 -16.37 3.94
CA ASP A 58 2.91 -16.27 3.00
C ASP A 58 1.71 -15.63 3.71
N ILE A 59 1.83 -14.35 3.97
CA ILE A 59 0.83 -13.54 4.68
C ILE A 59 0.45 -12.35 3.81
N THR A 60 -0.84 -12.07 3.74
CA THR A 60 -1.37 -10.87 3.09
C THR A 60 -1.47 -9.72 4.10
N PHE A 61 -0.87 -8.58 3.74
CA PHE A 61 -0.98 -7.34 4.50
C PHE A 61 -1.80 -6.32 3.72
N SER A 62 -2.82 -5.75 4.34
CA SER A 62 -3.71 -4.82 3.63
C SER A 62 -4.15 -3.66 4.50
N THR A 63 -3.89 -2.46 4.01
CA THR A 63 -4.40 -1.20 4.53
C THR A 63 -5.21 -0.45 3.46
N LEU A 64 -5.93 -1.19 2.63
CA LEU A 64 -6.78 -0.59 1.60
C LEU A 64 -7.87 0.28 2.22
N PRO A 65 -8.30 1.33 1.53
CA PRO A 65 -9.48 2.08 1.94
C PRO A 65 -10.76 1.28 1.75
N GLY A 66 -11.85 1.81 2.21
CA GLY A 66 -13.17 1.37 1.82
C GLY A 66 -13.38 1.66 0.33
N MET A 67 -13.81 0.65 -0.42
CA MET A 67 -13.90 0.74 -1.88
C MET A 67 -15.35 0.53 -2.33
N ARG A 68 -16.11 1.60 -2.34
CA ARG A 68 -17.43 1.62 -2.91
C ARG A 68 -17.48 2.61 -4.06
N ALA A 69 -17.95 2.17 -5.22
CA ALA A 69 -17.96 2.98 -6.44
C ALA A 69 -18.71 4.30 -6.31
N THR A 70 -19.78 4.31 -5.50
CA THR A 70 -20.60 5.51 -5.29
C THR A 70 -20.16 6.35 -4.09
N GLY A 71 -19.18 5.88 -3.30
CA GLY A 71 -18.63 6.61 -2.19
C GLY A 71 -17.53 7.59 -2.65
N ARG A 72 -17.30 8.63 -1.84
CA ARG A 72 -16.13 9.47 -2.07
C ARG A 72 -14.88 8.63 -1.93
N PRO A 73 -13.88 8.84 -2.79
CA PRO A 73 -12.62 8.10 -2.70
C PRO A 73 -11.95 8.35 -1.35
N ALA A 74 -11.23 7.37 -0.90
CA ALA A 74 -10.40 7.43 0.29
C ALA A 74 -9.04 6.84 -0.03
N ASP A 75 -8.06 7.13 0.79
CA ASP A 75 -6.68 6.79 0.53
C ASP A 75 -6.24 5.51 1.24
N VAL A 76 -5.20 4.88 0.72
CA VAL A 76 -4.57 3.72 1.37
C VAL A 76 -3.93 4.14 2.69
N GLY A 77 -3.84 3.19 3.60
CA GLY A 77 -3.11 3.35 4.84
C GLY A 77 -1.64 2.92 4.71
N THR A 78 -0.96 2.84 5.83
CA THR A 78 0.48 2.60 5.90
C THR A 78 0.80 1.15 6.26
N LEU A 79 1.75 0.56 5.53
CA LEU A 79 2.41 -0.69 5.86
C LEU A 79 3.86 -0.39 6.23
N ARG A 80 4.24 -0.62 7.48
CA ARG A 80 5.60 -0.41 7.93
C ARG A 80 6.29 -1.73 8.22
N PHE A 81 7.48 -1.89 7.64
CA PHE A 81 8.40 -2.99 7.89
C PHE A 81 9.79 -2.44 8.27
N PRO A 82 10.60 -3.18 9.04
CA PRO A 82 11.95 -2.73 9.39
C PRO A 82 12.91 -2.73 8.21
N ASP A 83 12.67 -3.58 7.22
CA ASP A 83 13.47 -3.71 6.01
C ASP A 83 12.64 -4.23 4.82
N ALA A 84 13.29 -4.46 3.68
CA ALA A 84 12.65 -4.85 2.44
C ALA A 84 12.56 -6.38 2.22
N GLN A 85 12.80 -7.20 3.22
CA GLN A 85 12.82 -8.67 3.06
C GLN A 85 11.49 -9.25 2.57
N PHE A 86 10.37 -8.55 2.82
CA PHE A 86 9.05 -9.03 2.37
C PHE A 86 8.69 -8.58 0.96
N LEU A 87 9.54 -7.78 0.30
CA LEU A 87 9.33 -7.33 -1.06
C LEU A 87 9.91 -8.32 -2.05
N GLU A 88 9.15 -8.65 -3.05
CA GLU A 88 9.56 -9.43 -4.20
C GLU A 88 8.96 -8.82 -5.46
N GLY A 89 9.38 -9.29 -6.63
CA GLY A 89 8.83 -8.84 -7.90
C GLY A 89 7.34 -9.11 -8.06
N ASN A 90 6.82 -10.14 -7.40
CA ASN A 90 5.38 -10.40 -7.33
C ASN A 90 4.87 -10.08 -5.92
N VAL A 91 4.30 -8.92 -5.74
CA VAL A 91 3.80 -8.45 -4.43
C VAL A 91 2.32 -8.75 -4.20
N GLN A 92 1.65 -9.33 -5.20
CA GLN A 92 0.22 -9.60 -5.07
C GLN A 92 -0.09 -11.03 -4.65
N PRO A 93 -1.19 -11.19 -3.94
CA PRO A 93 -2.04 -10.17 -3.31
C PRO A 93 -1.53 -9.73 -1.95
N ARG A 94 -0.24 -9.85 -1.70
CA ARG A 94 0.35 -9.84 -0.38
C ARG A 94 0.51 -8.47 0.27
N LEU A 95 0.78 -7.43 -0.50
CA LEU A 95 1.04 -6.09 0.06
C LEU A 95 0.13 -5.06 -0.60
N SER A 96 -0.81 -4.51 0.15
CA SER A 96 -1.65 -3.39 -0.28
C SER A 96 -1.58 -2.26 0.73
N GLY A 97 -0.94 -1.17 0.36
CA GLY A 97 -0.77 0.01 1.20
C GLY A 97 0.41 0.87 0.81
N HIS A 98 0.61 1.93 1.56
CA HIS A 98 1.77 2.79 1.45
C HIS A 98 2.92 2.16 2.23
N LEU A 99 3.97 1.75 1.53
CA LEU A 99 5.14 1.14 2.14
C LEU A 99 5.99 2.18 2.86
N ALA A 100 6.29 1.92 4.10
CA ALA A 100 7.16 2.72 4.94
C ALA A 100 8.28 1.82 5.48
N ILE A 101 9.41 1.82 4.76
CA ILE A 101 10.59 1.02 5.08
C ILE A 101 11.76 1.99 5.21
N PRO A 102 12.45 2.02 6.36
CA PRO A 102 13.58 2.92 6.56
C PRO A 102 14.68 2.71 5.52
N GLY A 103 15.14 3.79 4.89
CA GLY A 103 16.23 3.74 3.92
C GLY A 103 15.89 3.04 2.60
N PHE A 104 14.62 2.81 2.34
CA PHE A 104 14.18 2.18 1.09
C PHE A 104 13.78 3.28 0.09
N ASP A 105 14.80 3.81 -0.58
CA ASP A 105 14.65 4.93 -1.51
C ASP A 105 14.78 4.51 -2.98
N ALA A 106 15.14 3.24 -3.21
CA ALA A 106 15.25 2.69 -4.55
C ALA A 106 14.88 1.21 -4.57
N TRP A 107 14.26 0.78 -5.65
CA TRP A 107 13.94 -0.63 -5.88
C TRP A 107 14.24 -1.00 -7.33
N SER A 108 15.16 -1.96 -7.51
CA SER A 108 15.53 -2.47 -8.81
C SER A 108 15.22 -3.95 -8.89
N LEU A 109 14.48 -4.34 -9.91
CA LEU A 109 14.06 -5.72 -10.10
C LEU A 109 13.85 -6.01 -11.59
N ASP A 110 13.81 -7.29 -11.92
CA ASP A 110 13.64 -7.71 -13.29
C ASP A 110 12.16 -7.71 -13.71
N HIS A 111 11.29 -8.21 -12.84
CA HIS A 111 9.86 -8.27 -13.07
C HIS A 111 9.10 -7.75 -11.86
N LEU A 112 8.07 -6.96 -12.10
CA LEU A 112 7.12 -6.53 -11.06
C LEU A 112 5.69 -6.81 -11.52
N THR A 113 4.95 -7.55 -10.72
CA THR A 113 3.52 -7.75 -10.92
C THR A 113 2.73 -7.08 -9.79
N VAL A 114 1.89 -6.14 -10.15
CA VAL A 114 0.96 -5.45 -9.25
C VAL A 114 -0.45 -5.77 -9.73
N SER A 115 -1.11 -6.72 -9.09
CA SER A 115 -2.44 -7.15 -9.53
C SER A 115 -3.38 -7.30 -8.35
N ASN A 116 -4.53 -6.62 -8.43
CA ASN A 116 -5.51 -6.53 -7.36
C ASN A 116 -4.93 -6.01 -6.03
N VAL A 117 -3.87 -5.23 -6.08
CA VAL A 117 -3.28 -4.55 -4.93
C VAL A 117 -3.06 -3.07 -5.25
N TRP A 118 -3.07 -2.25 -4.25
CA TRP A 118 -2.69 -0.85 -4.35
C TRP A 118 -1.38 -0.66 -3.57
N LEU A 119 -0.29 -0.59 -4.32
CA LEU A 119 1.05 -0.40 -3.79
C LEU A 119 1.48 1.05 -3.98
N ARG A 120 1.79 1.72 -2.89
CA ARG A 120 2.36 3.07 -2.91
C ARG A 120 3.77 3.07 -2.39
N LEU A 121 4.67 3.69 -3.15
CA LEU A 121 6.07 3.91 -2.85
C LEU A 121 6.29 5.42 -2.91
N SER A 122 6.21 6.10 -1.80
CA SER A 122 6.07 7.55 -1.79
C SER A 122 7.16 8.30 -1.03
N ASN A 123 8.33 7.74 -0.92
CA ASN A 123 9.47 8.52 -0.46
C ASN A 123 9.84 9.54 -1.54
N THR A 124 10.11 10.77 -1.14
CA THR A 124 10.57 11.81 -2.06
C THR A 124 11.82 11.33 -2.81
N GLY A 125 11.75 11.33 -4.12
CA GLY A 125 12.86 10.89 -4.95
C GLY A 125 13.00 9.37 -5.06
N PHE A 126 11.98 8.59 -4.69
CA PHE A 126 12.02 7.13 -4.84
C PHE A 126 12.26 6.73 -6.28
N SER A 127 13.21 5.82 -6.49
CA SER A 127 13.56 5.29 -7.81
C SER A 127 13.09 3.84 -7.95
N LEU A 128 12.21 3.59 -8.92
CA LEU A 128 11.80 2.25 -9.30
C LEU A 128 12.37 1.91 -10.68
N THR A 129 13.15 0.84 -10.74
CA THR A 129 13.68 0.31 -12.01
C THR A 129 13.18 -1.11 -12.21
N VAL A 130 12.44 -1.33 -13.28
CA VAL A 130 11.99 -2.66 -13.71
C VAL A 130 12.61 -2.94 -15.07
N SER A 131 13.55 -3.88 -15.15
CA SER A 131 14.39 -4.05 -16.33
C SER A 131 13.74 -4.89 -17.43
N ASN A 132 12.76 -5.72 -17.10
CA ASN A 132 12.18 -6.63 -18.09
C ASN A 132 10.66 -6.47 -18.24
N ALA A 133 9.86 -6.69 -17.19
CA ALA A 133 8.42 -6.59 -17.32
C ALA A 133 7.74 -6.01 -16.08
N LEU A 134 6.91 -4.99 -16.32
CA LEU A 134 5.97 -4.45 -15.34
C LEU A 134 4.55 -4.81 -15.75
N LEU A 135 3.84 -5.56 -14.92
CA LEU A 135 2.44 -5.90 -15.10
C LEU A 135 1.60 -5.23 -14.02
N ILE A 136 0.66 -4.39 -14.43
CA ILE A 136 -0.35 -3.82 -13.52
C ILE A 136 -1.71 -4.31 -14.02
N ALA A 137 -2.42 -5.05 -13.18
CA ALA A 137 -3.63 -5.75 -13.60
C ALA A 137 -4.68 -5.81 -12.48
N GLY A 138 -5.90 -6.13 -12.89
CA GLY A 138 -7.04 -6.25 -11.99
C GLY A 138 -7.69 -4.91 -11.67
N SER A 139 -8.90 -4.95 -11.15
CA SER A 139 -9.71 -3.75 -10.87
C SER A 139 -9.14 -2.85 -9.77
N GLU A 140 -8.33 -3.41 -8.90
CA GLU A 140 -7.70 -2.70 -7.80
C GLU A 140 -6.17 -2.55 -7.99
N GLY A 141 -5.64 -3.01 -9.14
CA GLY A 141 -4.22 -2.93 -9.43
C GLY A 141 -3.75 -1.50 -9.60
N ARG A 142 -2.95 -1.00 -8.66
CA ARG A 142 -2.40 0.35 -8.68
C ARG A 142 -0.96 0.36 -8.19
N LEU A 143 -0.11 1.03 -8.94
CA LEU A 143 1.24 1.39 -8.53
C LEU A 143 1.31 2.91 -8.45
N ASP A 144 1.58 3.43 -7.27
CA ASP A 144 1.60 4.85 -6.99
C ASP A 144 3.00 5.21 -6.50
N LEU A 145 3.70 6.01 -7.28
CA LEU A 145 5.03 6.51 -6.99
C LEU A 145 4.98 7.99 -6.58
N GLY A 146 3.80 8.46 -6.23
CA GLY A 146 3.60 9.81 -5.78
C GLY A 146 4.42 10.08 -4.53
N GLY A 147 5.40 10.95 -4.65
CA GLY A 147 6.04 11.56 -3.51
C GLY A 147 5.07 12.45 -2.75
N ASP A 148 5.60 13.21 -1.84
CA ASP A 148 4.86 14.26 -1.14
C ASP A 148 4.46 15.42 -2.05
N ALA A 149 4.77 15.33 -3.33
CA ALA A 149 4.35 16.30 -4.30
C ALA A 149 2.84 16.29 -4.35
N PHE A 150 2.29 16.95 -3.43
CA PHE A 150 0.90 17.28 -3.42
C PHE A 150 0.67 18.29 -4.50
N LEU A 151 0.27 17.85 -5.64
CA LEU A 151 -0.15 18.77 -6.68
C LEU A 151 -1.47 19.36 -6.24
N TYR A 152 -1.38 20.58 -5.78
CA TYR A 152 -2.55 21.35 -5.49
C TYR A 152 -3.20 21.75 -6.81
N GLU A 153 -4.32 21.13 -7.05
CA GLU A 153 -5.14 21.52 -8.18
C GLU A 153 -5.97 22.74 -7.82
N PRO A 154 -6.03 23.71 -8.70
CA PRO A 154 -6.93 24.83 -8.50
C PRO A 154 -8.37 24.38 -8.31
N ALA A 155 -9.13 25.20 -7.63
CA ALA A 155 -10.51 24.87 -7.29
C ALA A 155 -11.36 24.52 -8.49
N GLU A 156 -11.14 25.17 -9.60
CA GLU A 156 -11.91 24.94 -10.83
C GLU A 156 -11.68 23.54 -11.41
N THR A 157 -10.58 22.92 -11.11
CA THR A 157 -10.34 21.55 -11.56
C THR A 157 -10.84 20.51 -10.57
N GLY A 158 -11.50 20.96 -9.54
CA GLY A 158 -12.04 20.08 -8.53
C GLY A 158 -11.06 19.62 -7.49
N GLY A 159 -9.91 20.25 -7.40
CA GLY A 159 -8.93 19.94 -6.37
C GLY A 159 -8.64 18.48 -6.21
N ARG A 160 -8.56 17.77 -7.30
CA ARG A 160 -8.41 16.37 -7.21
C ARG A 160 -7.08 15.97 -6.86
N GLY A 161 -6.71 16.62 -6.22
CA GLY A 161 -5.50 16.43 -5.76
C GLY A 161 -4.70 15.26 -5.92
N TYR A 162 -4.81 15.19 -6.28
CA TYR A 162 -4.15 14.59 -6.24
C TYR A 162 -3.55 13.88 -6.88
N SER A 163 -3.57 14.14 -6.99
CA SER A 163 -3.12 13.79 -7.46
C SER A 163 -2.28 13.66 -7.89
N HIS A 164 -2.01 13.74 -7.81
CA HIS A 164 -1.09 13.74 -8.01
C HIS A 164 -0.61 12.94 -8.07
N ILE A 165 -1.12 12.82 -7.73
CA ILE A 165 -0.82 12.18 -7.75
C ILE A 165 -0.47 11.65 -8.57
N ASN A 166 -0.81 11.72 -8.66
CA ASN A 166 -0.73 11.34 -9.39
C ASN A 166 -0.65 11.72 -10.25
N TYR A 167 -1.19 12.07 -10.08
CA TYR A 167 -0.98 12.68 -10.91
C TYR A 167 0.15 13.14 -11.07
N SER A 168 0.61 13.13 -10.86
CA SER A 168 1.51 13.71 -11.29
C SER A 168 2.25 13.20 -12.21
#